data_9dfca303f0a323a16912226de6502025
#
_entry.id   9dfca303f0a323a16912226de6502025
#
_cell.length_a   1.000
_cell.length_b   1.000
_cell.length_c   1.000
_cell.angle_alpha   90.00
_cell.angle_beta   90.00
_cell.angle_gamma   90.00
#
_symmetry.space_group_name_H-M   'P 1'
#
loop_
_entity.id
_entity.type
_entity.pdbx_description
1 polymer ?
#
loop_
_entity_poly.entity_id
_entity_poly.type
_entity_poly.pdbx_seq_one_letter_code
_entity_poly.pdbx_strand_id
1 'polypeptide(L)'
;MLRQIIAEEVPGDHDWSAPLSDLPIDSFGLVVLRGRIEAALRRPVTDAAWGRVETLNGILALSSVQEPASVSTAAAMERRSLLVNMPQMAMGGLSESWLLKELGDMHWAMITSGLDSPSSALKDGAGNRLYATFTRIGYSLRKQLSAIGEDTRLDLTGTISRFGAGTFISDIALRHDLAPGEARLMSNFSRRGEANNTSLLKGQPTIPPNCPIPEIPLPGFVSEYRDLRARTLAASLFETEYDIIPFHDINGVGLLYFASYPIISDICALRYSPEFSEQSTVSRDIYYFANADIKDRIVFRIHKWEQSEALLATEISLSRKSDGVVMAYMMTKKSHG
;
A
#
# COMPACT_ATOMS: atom_id res chain seq x y z
N MET A 1 23.14 -17.09 -10.37
CA MET A 1 21.76 -16.67 -10.07
C MET A 1 21.76 -15.60 -8.96
N LEU A 2 22.08 -15.88 -7.67
CA LEU A 2 22.02 -14.85 -6.60
C LEU A 2 22.92 -13.64 -6.90
N ARG A 3 24.14 -13.85 -7.36
CA ARG A 3 25.05 -12.74 -7.75
C ARG A 3 24.45 -11.83 -8.81
N GLN A 4 23.73 -12.37 -9.77
CA GLN A 4 23.10 -11.58 -10.81
C GLN A 4 21.94 -10.73 -10.23
N ILE A 5 21.10 -11.31 -9.38
CA ILE A 5 20.01 -10.60 -8.68
C ILE A 5 20.58 -9.45 -7.86
N ILE A 6 21.68 -9.69 -7.12
CA ILE A 6 22.32 -8.65 -6.32
C ILE A 6 22.85 -7.53 -7.23
N ALA A 7 23.50 -7.83 -8.34
CA ALA A 7 24.03 -6.84 -9.27
C ALA A 7 22.94 -6.00 -9.95
N GLU A 8 21.76 -6.57 -10.15
CA GLU A 8 20.60 -5.85 -10.69
C GLU A 8 19.98 -4.90 -9.67
N GLU A 9 19.99 -5.26 -8.38
CA GLU A 9 19.38 -4.47 -7.30
C GLU A 9 20.33 -3.44 -6.69
N VAL A 10 21.64 -3.70 -6.75
CA VAL A 10 22.70 -2.82 -6.25
C VAL A 10 23.63 -2.53 -7.43
N PRO A 11 23.27 -1.57 -8.31
CA PRO A 11 24.06 -1.27 -9.50
C PRO A 11 25.39 -0.61 -9.13
N GLY A 12 26.45 -1.00 -9.82
CA GLY A 12 27.80 -0.50 -9.62
C GLY A 12 28.79 -1.60 -9.24
N ASP A 13 30.07 -1.23 -9.17
CA ASP A 13 31.13 -2.13 -8.68
C ASP A 13 31.30 -1.88 -7.18
N HIS A 14 30.90 -2.86 -6.37
CA HIS A 14 30.91 -2.76 -4.91
C HIS A 14 31.82 -3.83 -4.30
N ASP A 15 32.45 -3.46 -3.20
CA ASP A 15 33.10 -4.45 -2.33
C ASP A 15 32.02 -5.32 -1.67
N TRP A 16 32.00 -6.59 -2.01
CA TRP A 16 31.04 -7.57 -1.51
C TRP A 16 31.16 -7.84 0.00
N SER A 17 32.25 -7.39 0.61
CA SER A 17 32.50 -7.45 2.05
C SER A 17 32.13 -6.15 2.79
N ALA A 18 31.79 -5.09 2.06
CA ALA A 18 31.34 -3.85 2.67
C ALA A 18 29.98 -4.03 3.38
N PRO A 19 29.75 -3.28 4.47
CA PRO A 19 28.45 -3.28 5.15
C PRO A 19 27.32 -2.87 4.22
N LEU A 20 26.15 -3.51 4.35
CA LEU A 20 24.95 -3.16 3.58
C LEU A 20 24.51 -1.71 3.79
N SER A 21 24.83 -1.11 4.94
CA SER A 21 24.57 0.30 5.26
C SER A 21 25.30 1.27 4.35
N ASP A 22 26.42 0.86 3.77
CA ASP A 22 27.31 1.71 2.97
C ASP A 22 26.98 1.62 1.47
N LEU A 23 26.04 0.77 1.10
CA LEU A 23 25.62 0.56 -0.28
C LEU A 23 24.54 1.58 -0.72
N PRO A 24 24.50 1.96 -2.00
CA PRO A 24 23.51 2.87 -2.54
C PRO A 24 22.15 2.18 -2.73
N ILE A 25 21.68 1.48 -1.70
CA ILE A 25 20.40 0.79 -1.66
C ILE A 25 19.60 1.29 -0.46
N ASP A 26 18.39 1.78 -0.70
CA ASP A 26 17.52 2.17 0.38
C ASP A 26 16.90 0.93 1.06
N SER A 27 16.27 1.15 2.19
CA SER A 27 15.67 0.07 2.97
C SER A 27 14.50 -0.62 2.24
N PHE A 28 13.90 0.01 1.23
CA PHE A 28 12.92 -0.64 0.35
C PHE A 28 13.64 -1.52 -0.68
N GLY A 29 14.72 -1.05 -1.26
CA GLY A 29 15.59 -1.85 -2.13
C GLY A 29 16.09 -3.11 -1.44
N LEU A 30 16.45 -3.04 -0.13
CA LEU A 30 16.82 -4.22 0.65
C LEU A 30 15.66 -5.22 0.81
N VAL A 31 14.43 -4.74 0.96
CA VAL A 31 13.24 -5.60 1.01
C VAL A 31 13.01 -6.28 -0.34
N VAL A 32 13.13 -5.53 -1.45
CA VAL A 32 13.00 -6.10 -2.80
C VAL A 32 14.12 -7.11 -3.08
N LEU A 33 15.36 -6.77 -2.73
CA LEU A 33 16.51 -7.69 -2.86
C LEU A 33 16.27 -8.99 -2.09
N ARG A 34 15.81 -8.90 -0.83
CA ARG A 34 15.46 -10.07 -0.04
C ARG A 34 14.41 -10.93 -0.75
N GLY A 35 13.33 -10.35 -1.22
CA GLY A 35 12.28 -11.11 -1.84
C GLY A 35 12.68 -11.77 -3.16
N ARG A 36 13.52 -11.11 -3.97
CA ARG A 36 14.09 -11.73 -5.18
C ARG A 36 15.01 -12.90 -4.85
N ILE A 37 15.73 -12.80 -3.76
CA ILE A 37 16.58 -13.90 -3.23
C ILE A 37 15.71 -15.07 -2.76
N GLU A 38 14.63 -14.79 -2.01
CA GLU A 38 13.66 -15.81 -1.56
C GLU A 38 13.01 -16.52 -2.74
N ALA A 39 12.60 -15.77 -3.77
CA ALA A 39 12.05 -16.33 -5.01
C ALA A 39 13.07 -17.24 -5.71
N ALA A 40 14.33 -16.83 -5.76
CA ALA A 40 15.41 -17.61 -6.37
C ALA A 40 15.76 -18.85 -5.55
N LEU A 41 15.71 -18.76 -4.23
CA LEU A 41 15.92 -19.90 -3.31
C LEU A 41 14.69 -20.82 -3.21
N ARG A 42 13.53 -20.37 -3.74
CA ARG A 42 12.22 -21.03 -3.63
C ARG A 42 11.82 -21.33 -2.17
N ARG A 43 12.24 -20.48 -1.25
CA ARG A 43 11.91 -20.55 0.17
C ARG A 43 12.04 -19.18 0.83
N PRO A 44 11.26 -18.88 1.88
CA PRO A 44 11.45 -17.68 2.67
C PRO A 44 12.80 -17.70 3.38
N VAL A 45 13.34 -16.50 3.65
CA VAL A 45 14.48 -16.28 4.54
C VAL A 45 13.94 -15.64 5.81
N THR A 46 14.05 -16.31 6.96
CA THR A 46 13.49 -15.79 8.22
C THR A 46 14.13 -14.45 8.60
N ASP A 47 13.40 -13.63 9.37
CA ASP A 47 13.91 -12.35 9.86
C ASP A 47 15.20 -12.53 10.68
N ALA A 48 15.30 -13.63 11.43
CA ALA A 48 16.48 -13.95 12.20
C ALA A 48 17.69 -14.27 11.31
N ALA A 49 17.48 -14.93 10.17
CA ALA A 49 18.55 -15.20 9.21
C ALA A 49 18.93 -13.94 8.43
N TRP A 50 17.93 -13.15 7.99
CA TRP A 50 18.16 -11.91 7.28
C TRP A 50 18.83 -10.86 8.18
N GLY A 51 18.43 -10.73 9.44
CA GLY A 51 19.03 -9.80 10.42
C GLY A 51 20.51 -10.07 10.74
N ARG A 52 21.03 -11.26 10.39
CA ARG A 52 22.46 -11.59 10.50
C ARG A 52 23.25 -11.27 9.23
N VAL A 53 22.59 -10.82 8.19
CA VAL A 53 23.24 -10.46 6.92
C VAL A 53 23.75 -9.03 7.01
N GLU A 54 25.04 -8.87 7.12
CA GLU A 54 25.72 -7.58 7.22
C GLU A 54 26.34 -7.12 5.89
N THR A 55 26.56 -8.04 4.95
CA THR A 55 27.30 -7.81 3.70
C THR A 55 26.65 -8.53 2.51
N LEU A 56 27.00 -8.17 1.28
CA LEU A 56 26.55 -8.89 0.07
C LEU A 56 27.02 -10.36 0.06
N ASN A 57 28.22 -10.62 0.59
CA ASN A 57 28.68 -12.02 0.78
C ASN A 57 27.82 -12.79 1.77
N GLY A 58 27.29 -12.14 2.81
CA GLY A 58 26.34 -12.71 3.75
C GLY A 58 25.04 -13.17 3.06
N ILE A 59 24.58 -12.40 2.06
CA ILE A 59 23.43 -12.79 1.24
C ILE A 59 23.70 -14.08 0.46
N LEU A 60 24.90 -14.24 -0.11
CA LEU A 60 25.25 -15.48 -0.84
C LEU A 60 25.26 -16.70 0.10
N ALA A 61 25.67 -16.50 1.35
CA ALA A 61 25.69 -17.57 2.35
C ALA A 61 24.29 -18.09 2.72
N LEU A 62 23.22 -17.30 2.49
CA LEU A 62 21.85 -17.76 2.70
C LEU A 62 21.49 -19.00 1.84
N SER A 63 22.18 -19.20 0.72
CA SER A 63 21.95 -20.40 -0.12
C SER A 63 22.34 -21.72 0.55
N SER A 64 23.22 -21.67 1.53
CA SER A 64 23.74 -22.85 2.26
C SER A 64 23.03 -23.06 3.60
N VAL A 65 22.21 -22.15 4.07
CA VAL A 65 21.50 -22.27 5.34
C VAL A 65 20.26 -23.15 5.15
N GLN A 66 20.24 -24.35 5.72
CA GLN A 66 19.01 -25.12 5.90
C GLN A 66 18.27 -24.59 7.13
N GLU A 67 17.19 -23.85 6.92
CA GLU A 67 16.31 -23.49 8.01
C GLU A 67 15.28 -24.60 8.27
N PRO A 68 14.87 -24.83 9.53
CA PRO A 68 13.81 -25.77 9.84
C PRO A 68 12.54 -25.37 9.08
N ALA A 69 11.84 -26.36 8.53
CA ALA A 69 10.58 -26.17 7.83
C ALA A 69 9.64 -25.28 8.67
N SER A 70 9.17 -24.17 8.10
CA SER A 70 8.24 -23.29 8.78
C SER A 70 6.99 -24.07 9.20
N VAL A 71 6.68 -24.04 10.48
CA VAL A 71 5.39 -24.54 10.99
C VAL A 71 4.32 -23.72 10.27
N SER A 72 3.47 -24.40 9.51
CA SER A 72 2.30 -23.78 8.88
C SER A 72 1.38 -23.24 9.98
N THR A 73 1.57 -21.96 10.34
CA THR A 73 0.62 -21.25 11.19
C THR A 73 -0.64 -20.98 10.39
N ALA A 74 -1.80 -21.25 10.95
CA ALA A 74 -3.07 -20.91 10.32
C ALA A 74 -3.06 -19.41 9.99
N ALA A 75 -3.39 -19.07 8.74
CA ALA A 75 -3.40 -17.68 8.29
C ALA A 75 -4.31 -16.84 9.20
N ALA A 76 -3.84 -15.70 9.70
CA ALA A 76 -4.68 -14.77 10.42
C ALA A 76 -5.80 -14.31 9.48
N MET A 77 -7.02 -14.54 9.89
CA MET A 77 -8.22 -14.30 9.09
C MET A 77 -9.21 -13.42 9.85
N GLU A 78 -9.80 -12.48 9.14
CA GLU A 78 -10.87 -11.63 9.62
C GLU A 78 -12.10 -11.77 8.73
N ARG A 79 -13.29 -11.74 9.32
CA ARG A 79 -14.57 -11.76 8.59
C ARG A 79 -15.48 -10.67 9.13
N ARG A 80 -16.10 -9.93 8.23
CA ARG A 80 -17.10 -8.92 8.55
C ARG A 80 -18.32 -9.13 7.68
N SER A 81 -19.50 -8.97 8.26
CA SER A 81 -20.76 -8.98 7.54
C SER A 81 -21.48 -7.66 7.83
N LEU A 82 -21.61 -6.83 6.82
CA LEU A 82 -22.04 -5.45 6.93
C LEU A 82 -23.37 -5.27 6.20
N LEU A 83 -24.32 -4.62 6.82
CA LEU A 83 -25.51 -4.12 6.15
C LEU A 83 -25.18 -2.71 5.63
N VAL A 84 -25.34 -2.50 4.35
CA VAL A 84 -25.13 -1.18 3.73
C VAL A 84 -26.38 -0.35 3.98
N ASN A 85 -26.21 0.74 4.72
CA ASN A 85 -27.27 1.70 5.04
C ASN A 85 -26.90 3.07 4.47
N MET A 86 -27.79 4.05 4.60
CA MET A 86 -27.57 5.41 4.11
C MET A 86 -26.22 6.04 4.54
N PRO A 87 -25.69 5.86 5.78
CA PRO A 87 -24.38 6.40 6.16
C PRO A 87 -23.19 5.83 5.38
N GLN A 88 -23.32 4.64 4.78
CA GLN A 88 -22.31 4.03 3.93
C GLN A 88 -22.41 4.46 2.47
N MET A 89 -23.50 5.16 2.11
CA MET A 89 -23.77 5.56 0.74
C MET A 89 -23.08 6.88 0.39
N ALA A 90 -22.81 7.05 -0.89
CA ALA A 90 -22.47 8.31 -1.53
C ALA A 90 -23.43 8.55 -2.71
N MET A 91 -23.22 9.59 -3.49
CA MET A 91 -24.01 9.81 -4.69
C MET A 91 -23.91 8.59 -5.62
N GLY A 92 -25.03 7.94 -5.84
CA GLY A 92 -25.16 6.81 -6.77
C GLY A 92 -24.74 5.44 -6.26
N GLY A 93 -24.47 5.23 -4.96
CA GLY A 93 -24.19 3.88 -4.43
C GLY A 93 -23.24 3.85 -3.25
N LEU A 94 -22.54 2.74 -3.05
CA LEU A 94 -21.60 2.59 -1.94
C LEU A 94 -20.49 3.65 -2.00
N SER A 95 -20.21 4.31 -0.87
CA SER A 95 -19.14 5.28 -0.74
C SER A 95 -17.76 4.62 -0.85
N GLU A 96 -16.98 5.01 -1.84
CA GLU A 96 -15.60 4.53 -1.99
C GLU A 96 -14.75 4.88 -0.76
N SER A 97 -14.91 6.09 -0.22
CA SER A 97 -14.19 6.52 0.98
C SER A 97 -14.54 5.66 2.21
N TRP A 98 -15.79 5.27 2.36
CA TRP A 98 -16.19 4.36 3.42
C TRP A 98 -15.60 2.96 3.19
N LEU A 99 -15.71 2.42 1.98
CA LEU A 99 -15.14 1.11 1.65
C LEU A 99 -13.63 1.06 1.93
N LEU A 100 -12.88 2.05 1.50
CA LEU A 100 -11.42 2.11 1.76
C LEU A 100 -11.11 2.16 3.25
N LYS A 101 -11.90 2.91 4.04
CA LYS A 101 -11.74 2.96 5.51
C LYS A 101 -12.02 1.62 6.16
N GLU A 102 -13.05 0.92 5.71
CA GLU A 102 -13.41 -0.42 6.21
C GLU A 102 -12.33 -1.46 5.88
N LEU A 103 -11.84 -1.45 4.64
CA LEU A 103 -10.72 -2.31 4.21
C LEU A 103 -9.44 -2.00 5.00
N GLY A 104 -9.15 -0.71 5.23
CA GLY A 104 -8.00 -0.27 6.01
C GLY A 104 -8.10 -0.66 7.49
N ASP A 105 -9.28 -0.56 8.09
CA ASP A 105 -9.53 -0.97 9.46
C ASP A 105 -9.40 -2.50 9.62
N MET A 106 -9.94 -3.25 8.67
CA MET A 106 -9.79 -4.71 8.63
C MET A 106 -8.32 -5.14 8.51
N HIS A 107 -7.53 -4.46 7.66
CA HIS A 107 -6.09 -4.67 7.55
C HIS A 107 -5.37 -4.42 8.90
N TRP A 108 -5.71 -3.32 9.58
CA TRP A 108 -5.20 -3.00 10.90
C TRP A 108 -5.59 -4.03 11.96
N ALA A 109 -6.83 -4.47 11.98
CA ALA A 109 -7.31 -5.47 12.92
C ALA A 109 -6.53 -6.78 12.80
N MET A 110 -6.27 -7.24 11.57
CA MET A 110 -5.47 -8.42 11.31
C MET A 110 -4.01 -8.25 11.76
N ILE A 111 -3.39 -7.09 11.53
CA ILE A 111 -2.03 -6.81 12.00
C ILE A 111 -1.97 -6.84 13.53
N THR A 112 -2.84 -6.10 14.20
CA THR A 112 -2.83 -5.97 15.67
C THR A 112 -3.14 -7.28 16.36
N SER A 113 -4.07 -8.06 15.83
CA SER A 113 -4.37 -9.42 16.29
C SER A 113 -3.17 -10.34 16.11
N GLY A 114 -2.53 -10.31 14.94
CA GLY A 114 -1.38 -11.18 14.66
C GLY A 114 -0.11 -10.79 15.42
N LEU A 115 0.07 -9.53 15.77
CA LEU A 115 1.18 -9.04 16.59
C LEU A 115 0.87 -9.08 18.10
N ASP A 116 -0.33 -9.50 18.49
CA ASP A 116 -0.81 -9.51 19.88
C ASP A 116 -0.57 -8.15 20.59
N SER A 117 -0.88 -7.07 19.89
CA SER A 117 -0.62 -5.72 20.38
C SER A 117 -1.66 -4.74 19.86
N PRO A 118 -2.30 -3.94 20.73
CA PRO A 118 -3.20 -2.89 20.29
C PRO A 118 -2.45 -1.83 19.47
N SER A 119 -3.13 -1.21 18.50
CA SER A 119 -2.52 -0.25 17.56
C SER A 119 -1.78 0.90 18.23
N SER A 120 -2.28 1.36 19.40
CA SER A 120 -1.66 2.43 20.19
C SER A 120 -0.36 2.02 20.88
N ALA A 121 -0.12 0.72 21.08
CA ALA A 121 1.03 0.18 21.79
C ALA A 121 2.12 -0.36 20.82
N LEU A 122 1.88 -0.37 19.50
CA LEU A 122 2.88 -0.82 18.54
C LEU A 122 4.12 0.09 18.57
N LYS A 123 5.28 -0.52 18.82
CA LYS A 123 6.57 0.16 18.95
C LYS A 123 7.66 -0.60 18.20
N ASP A 124 8.74 0.11 17.86
CA ASP A 124 9.98 -0.49 17.40
C ASP A 124 10.84 -0.98 18.59
N GLY A 125 11.95 -1.64 18.29
CA GLY A 125 12.90 -2.12 19.31
C GLY A 125 13.53 -1.02 20.17
N ALA A 126 13.44 0.26 19.75
CA ALA A 126 13.90 1.43 20.50
C ALA A 126 12.76 2.10 21.31
N GLY A 127 11.55 1.55 21.29
CA GLY A 127 10.40 2.07 22.02
C GLY A 127 9.63 3.19 21.32
N ASN A 128 9.97 3.55 20.08
CA ASN A 128 9.25 4.56 19.31
C ASN A 128 7.91 4.01 18.82
N ARG A 129 6.87 4.84 18.91
CA ARG A 129 5.55 4.48 18.39
C ARG A 129 5.59 4.29 16.86
N LEU A 130 4.95 3.23 16.39
CA LEU A 130 4.81 2.88 15.00
C LEU A 130 3.40 3.12 14.48
N TYR A 131 3.33 3.46 13.20
CA TYR A 131 2.09 3.63 12.44
C TYR A 131 2.18 2.79 11.17
N ALA A 132 1.17 1.98 10.87
CA ALA A 132 1.09 1.36 9.55
C ALA A 132 0.79 2.44 8.51
N THR A 133 1.65 2.50 7.52
CA THR A 133 1.54 3.44 6.41
C THR A 133 1.27 2.63 5.16
N PHE A 134 0.12 2.85 4.54
CA PHE A 134 -0.20 2.18 3.29
C PHE A 134 0.80 2.60 2.21
N THR A 135 1.28 1.61 1.46
CA THR A 135 2.13 1.79 0.29
C THR A 135 1.37 1.47 -0.99
N ARG A 136 0.37 0.58 -0.94
CA ARG A 136 -0.54 0.30 -2.04
C ARG A 136 -1.89 -0.16 -1.52
N ILE A 137 -2.96 0.32 -2.13
CA ILE A 137 -4.31 -0.19 -1.98
C ILE A 137 -4.90 -0.35 -3.37
N GLY A 138 -5.24 -1.59 -3.74
CA GLY A 138 -5.97 -1.87 -4.97
C GLY A 138 -7.27 -2.59 -4.66
N TYR A 139 -8.34 -2.24 -5.36
CA TYR A 139 -9.56 -3.04 -5.38
C TYR A 139 -10.16 -3.10 -6.78
N SER A 140 -10.90 -4.16 -7.02
CA SER A 140 -11.64 -4.39 -8.26
C SER A 140 -12.94 -5.08 -7.97
N LEU A 141 -14.01 -4.57 -8.54
CA LEU A 141 -15.36 -5.11 -8.45
C LEU A 141 -15.80 -5.63 -9.82
N ARG A 142 -16.68 -6.62 -9.83
CA ARG A 142 -17.28 -7.12 -11.07
C ARG A 142 -18.22 -6.10 -11.72
N LYS A 143 -18.88 -5.27 -10.92
CA LYS A 143 -19.65 -4.10 -11.32
C LYS A 143 -19.18 -2.89 -10.51
N GLN A 144 -19.60 -1.71 -10.91
CA GLN A 144 -19.26 -0.45 -10.24
C GLN A 144 -19.88 -0.34 -8.83
N LEU A 145 -19.35 0.59 -8.03
CA LEU A 145 -19.82 0.84 -6.66
C LEU A 145 -21.32 1.21 -6.60
N SER A 146 -21.88 1.82 -7.65
CA SER A 146 -23.31 2.13 -7.73
C SER A 146 -24.22 0.90 -7.79
N ALA A 147 -23.67 -0.27 -8.08
CA ALA A 147 -24.43 -1.52 -8.02
C ALA A 147 -24.62 -2.04 -6.57
N ILE A 148 -23.96 -1.44 -5.58
CA ILE A 148 -24.10 -1.77 -4.16
C ILE A 148 -25.01 -0.70 -3.54
N GLY A 149 -26.27 -1.04 -3.35
CA GLY A 149 -27.30 -0.14 -2.84
C GLY A 149 -27.57 -0.29 -1.35
N GLU A 150 -28.49 0.53 -0.86
CA GLU A 150 -29.02 0.46 0.51
C GLU A 150 -29.72 -0.88 0.76
N ASP A 151 -29.76 -1.31 2.03
CA ASP A 151 -30.36 -2.56 2.51
C ASP A 151 -29.73 -3.83 1.92
N THR A 152 -28.56 -3.72 1.29
CA THR A 152 -27.82 -4.88 0.78
C THR A 152 -26.73 -5.33 1.74
N ARG A 153 -26.32 -6.59 1.64
CA ARG A 153 -25.28 -7.17 2.47
C ARG A 153 -23.94 -7.17 1.73
N LEU A 154 -22.90 -6.70 2.41
CA LEU A 154 -21.53 -6.79 1.98
C LEU A 154 -20.73 -7.65 2.97
N ASP A 155 -20.28 -8.82 2.53
CA ASP A 155 -19.45 -9.70 3.34
C ASP A 155 -17.98 -9.56 2.90
N LEU A 156 -17.11 -9.29 3.88
CA LEU A 156 -15.67 -9.18 3.69
C LEU A 156 -14.99 -10.37 4.36
N THR A 157 -14.09 -11.01 3.64
CA THR A 157 -13.23 -12.07 4.19
C THR A 157 -11.78 -11.76 3.82
N GLY A 158 -10.97 -11.46 4.84
CA GLY A 158 -9.57 -11.09 4.67
C GLY A 158 -8.62 -12.11 5.26
N THR A 159 -7.49 -12.26 4.62
CA THR A 159 -6.30 -12.94 5.14
C THR A 159 -5.13 -11.97 5.11
N ILE A 160 -4.18 -12.15 6.02
CA ILE A 160 -2.98 -11.32 6.07
C ILE A 160 -1.74 -12.18 6.01
N SER A 161 -0.74 -11.68 5.33
CA SER A 161 0.61 -12.23 5.25
C SER A 161 1.64 -11.12 5.44
N ARG A 162 2.89 -11.49 5.70
CA ARG A 162 4.01 -10.55 5.78
C ARG A 162 5.18 -11.01 4.93
N PHE A 163 5.99 -10.09 4.48
CA PHE A 163 7.31 -10.38 3.94
C PHE A 163 8.33 -9.37 4.48
N GLY A 164 9.51 -9.85 4.78
CA GLY A 164 10.48 -9.06 5.51
C GLY A 164 10.00 -8.63 6.89
N ALA A 165 10.78 -7.78 7.53
CA ALA A 165 10.57 -7.41 8.93
C ALA A 165 9.42 -6.42 9.18
N GLY A 166 8.79 -5.85 8.17
CA GLY A 166 7.81 -4.79 8.42
C GLY A 166 6.80 -4.52 7.31
N THR A 167 6.67 -5.40 6.31
CA THR A 167 5.67 -5.25 5.26
C THR A 167 4.56 -6.26 5.44
N PHE A 168 3.33 -5.77 5.46
CA PHE A 168 2.12 -6.57 5.64
C PHE A 168 1.22 -6.43 4.43
N ILE A 169 0.62 -7.54 4.02
CA ILE A 169 -0.24 -7.62 2.86
C ILE A 169 -1.52 -8.33 3.25
N SER A 170 -2.65 -7.69 2.97
CA SER A 170 -3.96 -8.32 3.10
C SER A 170 -4.58 -8.57 1.73
N ASP A 171 -5.12 -9.77 1.58
CA ASP A 171 -6.02 -10.13 0.48
C ASP A 171 -7.42 -10.23 1.05
N ILE A 172 -8.36 -9.41 0.55
CA ILE A 172 -9.73 -9.33 1.04
C ILE A 172 -10.68 -9.63 -0.11
N ALA A 173 -11.48 -10.68 0.06
CA ALA A 173 -12.59 -10.98 -0.84
C ALA A 173 -13.82 -10.17 -0.41
N LEU A 174 -14.46 -9.49 -1.37
CA LEU A 174 -15.71 -8.78 -1.22
C LEU A 174 -16.81 -9.63 -1.84
N ARG A 175 -17.83 -10.01 -1.07
CA ARG A 175 -18.99 -10.77 -1.53
C ARG A 175 -20.22 -9.90 -1.46
N HIS A 176 -20.83 -9.70 -2.61
CA HIS A 176 -22.07 -8.96 -2.81
C HIS A 176 -22.78 -9.58 -4.02
N ASP A 177 -24.10 -9.65 -4.01
CA ASP A 177 -24.87 -10.36 -5.06
C ASP A 177 -24.62 -9.80 -6.47
N LEU A 178 -24.55 -8.48 -6.61
CA LEU A 178 -24.37 -7.81 -7.89
C LEU A 178 -22.92 -7.44 -8.21
N ALA A 179 -22.15 -7.06 -7.20
CA ALA A 179 -20.80 -6.52 -7.35
C ALA A 179 -19.76 -7.22 -6.44
N PRO A 180 -19.56 -8.53 -6.59
CA PRO A 180 -18.47 -9.20 -5.91
C PRO A 180 -17.13 -8.66 -6.42
N GLY A 181 -16.09 -8.74 -5.59
CA GLY A 181 -14.78 -8.23 -5.93
C GLY A 181 -13.68 -8.68 -4.98
N GLU A 182 -12.56 -8.05 -5.13
CA GLU A 182 -11.38 -8.29 -4.31
C GLU A 182 -10.65 -6.98 -4.02
N ALA A 183 -9.94 -6.95 -2.91
CA ALA A 183 -9.04 -5.88 -2.55
C ALA A 183 -7.72 -6.44 -2.03
N ARG A 184 -6.64 -5.75 -2.33
CA ARG A 184 -5.31 -6.03 -1.81
C ARG A 184 -4.71 -4.78 -1.21
N LEU A 185 -4.26 -4.87 0.03
CA LEU A 185 -3.67 -3.77 0.76
C LEU A 185 -2.25 -4.13 1.17
N MET A 186 -1.34 -3.19 1.01
CA MET A 186 0.03 -3.32 1.46
C MET A 186 0.39 -2.13 2.34
N SER A 187 0.97 -2.40 3.50
CA SER A 187 1.48 -1.39 4.41
C SER A 187 2.89 -1.70 4.89
N ASN A 188 3.60 -0.64 5.22
CA ASN A 188 4.84 -0.68 5.98
C ASN A 188 4.65 0.05 7.30
N PHE A 189 5.57 -0.15 8.25
CA PHE A 189 5.58 0.63 9.46
C PHE A 189 6.49 1.84 9.35
N SER A 190 6.01 2.95 9.89
CA SER A 190 6.78 4.19 9.98
C SER A 190 6.68 4.76 11.38
N ARG A 191 7.73 5.43 11.82
CA ARG A 191 7.72 6.30 13.00
C ARG A 191 7.70 7.76 12.55
N ARG A 192 7.15 8.62 13.37
CA ARG A 192 7.13 10.05 13.09
C ARG A 192 8.51 10.65 13.34
N GLY A 193 9.05 11.40 12.37
CA GLY A 193 10.24 12.21 12.55
C GLY A 193 9.94 13.51 13.32
N GLU A 194 10.98 14.18 13.81
CA GLU A 194 10.83 15.34 14.71
C GLU A 194 10.29 16.60 14.02
N ALA A 195 10.44 16.75 12.71
CA ALA A 195 10.29 18.04 12.07
C ALA A 195 8.92 18.33 11.44
N ASN A 196 8.26 17.37 10.79
CA ASN A 196 6.94 17.56 10.15
C ASN A 196 6.33 16.23 9.67
N ASN A 197 5.09 16.30 9.15
CA ASN A 197 4.37 15.14 8.66
C ASN A 197 4.94 14.54 7.36
N THR A 198 5.86 15.20 6.69
CA THR A 198 6.52 14.72 5.48
C THR A 198 7.70 13.81 5.77
N SER A 199 8.22 13.84 7.00
CA SER A 199 9.36 13.04 7.44
C SER A 199 8.90 11.77 8.16
N LEU A 200 8.42 10.80 7.39
CA LEU A 200 8.14 9.47 7.89
C LEU A 200 9.42 8.64 7.83
N LEU A 201 9.92 8.26 9.01
CA LEU A 201 11.06 7.36 9.12
C LEU A 201 10.55 5.93 9.18
N LYS A 202 11.22 5.01 8.51
CA LYS A 202 10.90 3.60 8.61
C LYS A 202 11.06 3.11 10.04
N GLY A 203 10.15 2.27 10.47
CA GLY A 203 10.19 1.53 11.71
C GLY A 203 9.86 0.07 11.46
N GLN A 204 10.33 -0.81 12.33
CA GLN A 204 10.04 -2.22 12.27
C GLN A 204 9.37 -2.64 13.57
N PRO A 205 8.18 -3.25 13.51
CA PRO A 205 7.54 -3.78 14.71
C PRO A 205 8.32 -4.98 15.23
N THR A 206 8.28 -5.18 16.54
CA THR A 206 8.75 -6.44 17.11
C THR A 206 7.77 -7.54 16.75
N ILE A 207 8.24 -8.55 16.02
CA ILE A 207 7.43 -9.70 15.64
C ILE A 207 7.51 -10.74 16.76
N PRO A 208 6.38 -11.13 17.37
CA PRO A 208 6.37 -12.17 18.39
C PRO A 208 6.87 -13.53 17.82
N PRO A 209 7.56 -14.37 18.62
CA PRO A 209 8.04 -15.67 18.15
C PRO A 209 6.94 -16.58 17.58
N ASN A 210 5.73 -16.47 18.12
CA ASN A 210 4.56 -17.27 17.71
C ASN A 210 3.57 -16.46 16.86
N CYS A 211 4.05 -15.46 16.11
CA CYS A 211 3.19 -14.63 15.25
C CYS A 211 2.45 -15.53 14.23
N PRO A 212 1.10 -15.50 14.23
CA PRO A 212 0.30 -16.33 13.33
C PRO A 212 0.27 -15.82 11.89
N ILE A 213 0.83 -14.62 11.63
CA ILE A 213 0.89 -14.02 10.30
C ILE A 213 1.98 -14.74 9.50
N PRO A 214 1.62 -15.51 8.44
CA PRO A 214 2.59 -16.25 7.68
C PRO A 214 3.53 -15.32 6.92
N GLU A 215 4.81 -15.69 6.90
CA GLU A 215 5.79 -15.04 6.05
C GLU A 215 5.74 -15.63 4.65
N ILE A 216 5.68 -14.78 3.63
CA ILE A 216 5.58 -15.18 2.23
C ILE A 216 6.77 -14.65 1.42
N PRO A 217 7.15 -15.34 0.33
CA PRO A 217 8.07 -14.77 -0.67
C PRO A 217 7.52 -13.49 -1.27
N LEU A 218 8.41 -12.66 -1.83
CA LEU A 218 8.04 -11.38 -2.43
C LEU A 218 6.94 -11.56 -3.49
N PRO A 219 5.75 -10.97 -3.29
CA PRO A 219 4.71 -10.95 -4.31
C PRO A 219 5.10 -10.06 -5.49
N GLY A 220 4.76 -10.47 -6.71
CA GLY A 220 5.11 -9.74 -7.92
C GLY A 220 4.69 -8.26 -7.94
N PHE A 221 3.57 -7.92 -7.31
CA PHE A 221 3.08 -6.54 -7.28
C PHE A 221 3.94 -5.55 -6.48
N VAL A 222 4.89 -6.02 -5.68
CA VAL A 222 5.86 -5.17 -4.98
C VAL A 222 6.92 -4.64 -5.94
N SER A 223 7.32 -5.46 -6.94
CA SER A 223 8.19 -5.01 -8.02
C SER A 223 7.56 -3.84 -8.78
N GLU A 224 6.27 -3.93 -9.08
CA GLU A 224 5.49 -2.88 -9.76
C GLU A 224 5.51 -1.56 -8.98
N TYR A 225 5.50 -1.61 -7.65
CA TYR A 225 5.59 -0.39 -6.83
C TYR A 225 6.90 0.36 -7.05
N ARG A 226 8.02 -0.36 -7.15
CA ARG A 226 9.33 0.23 -7.40
C ARG A 226 9.44 0.81 -8.80
N ASP A 227 9.00 0.02 -9.79
CA ASP A 227 9.04 0.43 -11.19
C ASP A 227 8.21 1.70 -11.41
N LEU A 228 7.04 1.77 -10.77
CA LEU A 228 6.18 2.94 -10.87
C LEU A 228 6.79 4.16 -10.16
N ARG A 229 7.44 3.98 -9.01
CA ARG A 229 8.10 5.05 -8.27
C ARG A 229 9.31 5.62 -9.02
N ALA A 230 10.03 4.78 -9.77
CA ALA A 230 11.18 5.16 -10.58
C ALA A 230 10.79 5.69 -11.96
N ARG A 231 9.52 5.52 -12.36
CA ARG A 231 9.04 5.86 -13.69
C ARG A 231 9.00 7.37 -13.89
N THR A 232 9.59 7.84 -14.99
CA THR A 232 9.31 9.19 -15.49
C THR A 232 7.86 9.23 -15.98
N LEU A 233 7.04 10.05 -15.34
CA LEU A 233 5.64 10.21 -15.72
C LEU A 233 5.53 10.87 -17.09
N ALA A 234 4.54 10.46 -17.88
CA ALA A 234 4.21 11.10 -19.14
C ALA A 234 3.81 12.57 -18.92
N ALA A 235 3.88 13.39 -19.97
CA ALA A 235 3.37 14.75 -19.91
C ALA A 235 1.90 14.75 -19.45
N SER A 236 1.54 15.72 -18.64
CA SER A 236 0.17 15.85 -18.13
C SER A 236 -0.76 16.43 -19.21
N LEU A 237 -1.95 15.86 -19.32
CA LEU A 237 -3.05 16.38 -20.12
C LEU A 237 -3.75 17.58 -19.44
N PHE A 238 -3.73 17.57 -18.11
CA PHE A 238 -4.37 18.58 -17.27
C PHE A 238 -3.67 18.67 -15.92
N GLU A 239 -3.62 19.88 -15.37
CA GLU A 239 -3.07 20.15 -14.05
C GLU A 239 -3.97 21.11 -13.28
N THR A 240 -4.17 20.87 -11.99
CA THR A 240 -4.84 21.80 -11.07
C THR A 240 -4.31 21.62 -9.65
N GLU A 241 -4.58 22.59 -8.80
CA GLU A 241 -4.15 22.57 -7.41
C GLU A 241 -5.33 22.29 -6.47
N TYR A 242 -5.02 21.66 -5.33
CA TYR A 242 -5.95 21.40 -4.25
C TYR A 242 -5.34 21.88 -2.93
N ASP A 243 -6.10 22.71 -2.20
CA ASP A 243 -5.74 23.12 -0.84
C ASP A 243 -6.20 22.05 0.14
N ILE A 244 -5.26 21.55 0.96
CA ILE A 244 -5.57 20.54 1.99
C ILE A 244 -6.56 21.13 3.00
N ILE A 245 -7.65 20.43 3.24
CA ILE A 245 -8.67 20.78 4.23
C ILE A 245 -8.39 19.99 5.52
N PRO A 246 -7.77 20.61 6.55
CA PRO A 246 -7.23 19.87 7.70
C PRO A 246 -8.23 18.95 8.40
N PHE A 247 -9.44 19.41 8.63
CA PHE A 247 -10.49 18.65 9.32
C PHE A 247 -11.05 17.48 8.51
N HIS A 248 -10.76 17.44 7.21
CA HIS A 248 -11.29 16.45 6.29
C HIS A 248 -10.23 15.50 5.77
N ASP A 249 -9.04 16.03 5.46
CA ASP A 249 -8.01 15.31 4.74
C ASP A 249 -6.94 14.72 5.65
N ILE A 250 -6.81 15.24 6.88
CA ILE A 250 -5.76 14.84 7.82
C ILE A 250 -6.33 13.85 8.84
N ASN A 251 -5.61 12.75 9.07
CA ASN A 251 -5.99 11.75 10.06
C ASN A 251 -5.58 12.15 11.50
N GLY A 252 -5.98 11.35 12.49
CA GLY A 252 -5.73 11.59 13.91
C GLY A 252 -4.25 11.61 14.32
N VAL A 253 -3.32 11.25 13.44
CA VAL A 253 -1.87 11.33 13.68
C VAL A 253 -1.19 12.44 12.86
N GLY A 254 -1.97 13.28 12.20
CA GLY A 254 -1.50 14.44 11.46
C GLY A 254 -0.89 14.12 10.10
N LEU A 255 -1.31 13.03 9.47
CA LEU A 255 -0.91 12.65 8.12
C LEU A 255 -2.09 12.82 7.15
N LEU A 256 -1.81 13.12 5.90
CA LEU A 256 -2.82 13.08 4.85
C LEU A 256 -3.43 11.67 4.82
N TYR A 257 -4.75 11.60 5.01
CA TYR A 257 -5.42 10.33 5.21
C TYR A 257 -5.47 9.53 3.91
N PHE A 258 -5.12 8.26 3.96
CA PHE A 258 -5.03 7.44 2.75
C PHE A 258 -6.34 7.41 1.93
N ALA A 259 -7.50 7.44 2.59
CA ALA A 259 -8.79 7.48 1.94
C ALA A 259 -9.18 8.87 1.39
N SER A 260 -8.42 9.93 1.69
CA SER A 260 -8.65 11.26 1.11
C SER A 260 -8.01 11.42 -0.28
N TYR A 261 -6.97 10.64 -0.61
CA TYR A 261 -6.33 10.73 -1.92
C TYR A 261 -7.30 10.49 -3.09
N PRO A 262 -8.16 9.44 -3.10
CA PRO A 262 -9.18 9.27 -4.13
C PRO A 262 -10.19 10.41 -4.17
N ILE A 263 -10.61 10.92 -3.01
CA ILE A 263 -11.57 12.04 -2.93
C ILE A 263 -10.98 13.29 -3.58
N ILE A 264 -9.74 13.64 -3.22
CA ILE A 264 -9.01 14.77 -3.81
C ILE A 264 -8.87 14.59 -5.32
N SER A 265 -8.53 13.37 -5.74
CA SER A 265 -8.44 13.02 -7.15
C SER A 265 -9.76 13.25 -7.89
N ASP A 266 -10.87 12.78 -7.34
CA ASP A 266 -12.19 12.88 -7.97
C ASP A 266 -12.67 14.32 -8.00
N ILE A 267 -12.46 15.12 -6.94
CA ILE A 267 -12.75 16.56 -6.91
C ILE A 267 -11.97 17.31 -8.01
N CYS A 268 -10.69 16.98 -8.18
CA CYS A 268 -9.86 17.61 -9.20
C CYS A 268 -10.22 17.16 -10.62
N ALA A 269 -10.58 15.88 -10.80
CA ALA A 269 -11.00 15.34 -12.10
C ALA A 269 -12.29 15.97 -12.61
N LEU A 270 -13.23 16.33 -11.73
CA LEU A 270 -14.45 17.06 -12.07
C LEU A 270 -14.17 18.45 -12.70
N ARG A 271 -13.02 19.06 -12.41
CA ARG A 271 -12.61 20.33 -13.04
C ARG A 271 -12.16 20.13 -14.49
N TYR A 272 -11.74 18.93 -14.84
CA TYR A 272 -11.35 18.56 -16.20
C TYR A 272 -12.55 18.11 -17.03
N SER A 273 -13.41 17.26 -16.46
CA SER A 273 -14.62 16.75 -17.11
C SER A 273 -15.77 16.67 -16.08
N PRO A 274 -16.79 17.54 -16.19
CA PRO A 274 -17.97 17.48 -15.31
C PRO A 274 -18.73 16.15 -15.41
N GLU A 275 -18.73 15.50 -16.57
CA GLU A 275 -19.39 14.21 -16.82
C GLU A 275 -18.77 13.07 -16.00
N PHE A 276 -17.60 13.31 -15.41
CA PHE A 276 -16.97 12.35 -14.47
C PHE A 276 -17.86 12.03 -13.26
N SER A 277 -18.78 12.94 -12.89
CA SER A 277 -19.77 12.72 -11.83
C SER A 277 -20.83 11.66 -12.15
N GLU A 278 -21.04 11.37 -13.43
CA GLU A 278 -22.02 10.38 -13.89
C GLU A 278 -21.47 8.94 -13.87
N GLN A 279 -20.21 8.81 -13.50
CA GLN A 279 -19.49 7.54 -13.54
C GLN A 279 -19.17 7.04 -12.15
N SER A 280 -19.35 5.74 -11.95
CA SER A 280 -19.07 5.06 -10.69
C SER A 280 -17.85 4.15 -10.81
N THR A 281 -17.04 4.05 -9.75
CA THR A 281 -15.77 3.33 -9.76
C THR A 281 -16.01 1.81 -9.83
N VAL A 282 -15.31 1.17 -10.75
CA VAL A 282 -15.22 -0.30 -10.89
C VAL A 282 -13.95 -0.83 -10.24
N SER A 283 -12.83 -0.13 -10.45
CA SER A 283 -11.55 -0.48 -9.81
C SER A 283 -10.69 0.74 -9.59
N ARG A 284 -9.89 0.69 -8.55
CA ARG A 284 -8.86 1.68 -8.28
C ARG A 284 -7.62 1.01 -7.72
N ASP A 285 -6.47 1.42 -8.19
CA ASP A 285 -5.16 1.00 -7.71
C ASP A 285 -4.36 2.25 -7.34
N ILE A 286 -4.01 2.37 -6.05
CA ILE A 286 -3.39 3.56 -5.47
C ILE A 286 -2.03 3.19 -4.93
N TYR A 287 -1.00 3.87 -5.40
CA TYR A 287 0.36 3.78 -4.91
C TYR A 287 0.69 5.02 -4.09
N TYR A 288 1.12 4.84 -2.84
CA TYR A 288 1.46 5.91 -1.92
C TYR A 288 2.98 5.97 -1.77
N PHE A 289 3.60 7.08 -2.12
CA PHE A 289 5.05 7.26 -2.12
C PHE A 289 5.54 8.23 -1.04
N ALA A 290 4.72 9.22 -0.71
CA ALA A 290 5.04 10.26 0.26
C ALA A 290 3.77 10.83 0.88
N ASN A 291 3.93 11.71 1.86
CA ASN A 291 2.85 12.41 2.53
C ASN A 291 3.01 13.93 2.39
N ALA A 292 2.00 14.72 2.73
CA ALA A 292 2.01 16.16 2.71
C ALA A 292 1.94 16.75 4.12
N ASP A 293 2.55 17.91 4.32
CA ASP A 293 2.30 18.75 5.49
C ASP A 293 0.93 19.42 5.36
N ILE A 294 0.30 19.72 6.51
CA ILE A 294 -1.02 20.37 6.58
C ILE A 294 -1.07 21.73 5.87
N LYS A 295 0.08 22.40 5.73
CA LYS A 295 0.20 23.72 5.08
C LYS A 295 0.55 23.62 3.60
N ASP A 296 0.80 22.42 3.10
CA ASP A 296 1.16 22.23 1.70
C ASP A 296 -0.08 22.27 0.79
N ARG A 297 0.17 22.39 -0.49
CA ARG A 297 -0.81 22.24 -1.56
C ARG A 297 -0.50 21.00 -2.35
N ILE A 298 -1.53 20.41 -2.90
CA ILE A 298 -1.43 19.24 -3.76
C ILE A 298 -1.57 19.70 -5.20
N VAL A 299 -0.64 19.29 -6.04
CA VAL A 299 -0.73 19.43 -7.50
C VAL A 299 -1.25 18.11 -8.06
N PHE A 300 -2.43 18.17 -8.63
CA PHE A 300 -3.09 17.08 -9.32
C PHE A 300 -2.76 17.12 -10.80
N ARG A 301 -2.39 15.96 -11.40
CA ARG A 301 -2.12 15.84 -12.83
C ARG A 301 -2.80 14.61 -13.41
N ILE A 302 -3.42 14.79 -14.58
CA ILE A 302 -3.93 13.70 -15.42
C ILE A 302 -2.86 13.35 -16.45
N HIS A 303 -2.42 12.09 -16.49
CA HIS A 303 -1.46 11.58 -17.47
C HIS A 303 -2.13 10.76 -18.56
N LYS A 304 -3.29 10.17 -18.23
CA LYS A 304 -4.08 9.34 -19.14
C LYS A 304 -5.56 9.55 -18.88
N TRP A 305 -6.33 9.69 -19.96
CA TRP A 305 -7.80 9.79 -19.92
C TRP A 305 -8.33 9.10 -21.17
N GLU A 306 -8.77 7.88 -21.02
CA GLU A 306 -9.30 7.07 -22.10
C GLU A 306 -10.76 6.75 -21.84
N GLN A 307 -11.63 7.35 -22.65
CA GLN A 307 -13.08 7.16 -22.57
C GLN A 307 -13.54 6.27 -23.71
N SER A 308 -14.29 5.22 -23.37
CA SER A 308 -15.10 4.42 -24.30
C SER A 308 -16.58 4.53 -23.92
N GLU A 309 -17.46 3.93 -24.71
CA GLU A 309 -18.90 3.91 -24.38
C GLU A 309 -19.20 3.25 -23.03
N ALA A 310 -18.42 2.26 -22.62
CA ALA A 310 -18.65 1.47 -21.41
C ALA A 310 -17.75 1.84 -20.22
N LEU A 311 -16.59 2.41 -20.48
CA LEU A 311 -15.54 2.53 -19.47
C LEU A 311 -14.69 3.78 -19.66
N LEU A 312 -14.41 4.48 -18.55
CA LEU A 312 -13.35 5.46 -18.45
C LEU A 312 -12.16 4.86 -17.71
N ALA A 313 -10.97 4.94 -18.30
CA ALA A 313 -9.70 4.59 -17.66
C ALA A 313 -8.83 5.83 -17.49
N THR A 314 -8.36 6.08 -16.27
CA THR A 314 -7.52 7.25 -15.97
C THR A 314 -6.24 6.85 -15.26
N GLU A 315 -5.15 7.61 -15.52
CA GLU A 315 -3.92 7.58 -14.74
C GLU A 315 -3.63 9.00 -14.25
N ILE A 316 -3.45 9.15 -12.96
CA ILE A 316 -3.25 10.46 -12.33
C ILE A 316 -2.10 10.42 -11.32
N SER A 317 -1.50 11.56 -11.05
CA SER A 317 -0.57 11.74 -9.94
C SER A 317 -0.98 12.89 -9.04
N LEU A 318 -0.65 12.77 -7.76
CA LEU A 318 -0.70 13.82 -6.76
C LEU A 318 0.72 14.13 -6.29
N SER A 319 1.13 15.39 -6.36
CA SER A 319 2.46 15.84 -5.93
C SER A 319 2.34 16.95 -4.89
N ARG A 320 3.33 17.06 -4.01
CA ARG A 320 3.45 18.25 -3.15
C ARG A 320 3.89 19.44 -4.00
N LYS A 321 3.23 20.59 -3.77
CA LYS A 321 3.61 21.82 -4.48
C LYS A 321 4.94 22.38 -4.02
N SER A 322 5.28 22.21 -2.74
CA SER A 322 6.47 22.81 -2.13
C SER A 322 7.79 22.28 -2.70
N ASP A 323 7.85 21.00 -3.10
CA ASP A 323 9.07 20.34 -3.56
C ASP A 323 8.88 19.48 -4.83
N GLY A 324 7.65 19.41 -5.34
CA GLY A 324 7.32 18.63 -6.53
C GLY A 324 7.34 17.10 -6.34
N VAL A 325 7.56 16.61 -5.11
CA VAL A 325 7.60 15.17 -4.83
C VAL A 325 6.25 14.52 -5.11
N VAL A 326 6.25 13.49 -5.95
CA VAL A 326 5.05 12.67 -6.21
C VAL A 326 4.69 11.92 -4.93
N MET A 327 3.50 12.19 -4.41
CA MET A 327 2.98 11.55 -3.19
C MET A 327 2.17 10.30 -3.50
N ALA A 328 1.44 10.29 -4.60
CA ALA A 328 0.65 9.16 -5.02
C ALA A 328 0.51 9.09 -6.54
N TYR A 329 0.31 7.87 -7.01
CA TYR A 329 -0.13 7.58 -8.37
C TYR A 329 -1.36 6.69 -8.31
N MET A 330 -2.35 6.96 -9.17
CA MET A 330 -3.60 6.22 -9.17
C MET A 330 -4.00 5.83 -10.57
N MET A 331 -4.43 4.58 -10.72
CA MET A 331 -5.07 4.04 -11.91
C MET A 331 -6.53 3.75 -11.55
N THR A 332 -7.47 4.34 -12.28
CA THR A 332 -8.90 4.19 -11.99
C THR A 332 -9.64 3.74 -13.22
N LYS A 333 -10.60 2.84 -13.02
CA LYS A 333 -11.61 2.50 -14.01
C LYS A 333 -12.99 2.83 -13.46
N LYS A 334 -13.77 3.57 -14.23
CA LYS A 334 -15.16 3.92 -13.92
C LYS A 334 -16.07 3.52 -15.06
N SER A 335 -17.33 3.25 -14.76
CA SER A 335 -18.37 2.98 -15.76
C SER A 335 -19.60 3.80 -15.47
N HIS A 336 -20.43 4.04 -16.49
CA HIS A 336 -21.75 4.59 -16.30
C HIS A 336 -22.60 3.67 -15.41
N GLY A 337 -23.42 4.27 -14.54
CA GLY A 337 -24.30 3.58 -13.62
C GLY A 337 -25.49 2.88 -14.30
#